data_7e6c47d9b7cb28149ff32d7ebba12539
#
_entry.id   7e6c47d9b7cb28149ff32d7ebba12539
#
_cell.length_a   1.000
_cell.length_b   1.000
_cell.length_c   1.000
_cell.angle_alpha   90.00
_cell.angle_beta   90.00
_cell.angle_gamma   90.00
#
_symmetry.space_group_name_H-M   'P 1'
#
loop_
_entity.id
_entity.type
_entity.pdbx_description
1 polymer ?
#
loop_
_entity_poly.entity_id
_entity_poly.type
_entity_poly.pdbx_seq_one_letter_code
_entity_poly.pdbx_strand_id
1 'polypeptide(L)'
;MRLCVIGDPVGHSLSPRIHRRFMERCGVAGSYEAMTVTAEILEDFVAQGRRGAWDGCNVTMPLKERILPLLDAVEPWTASCGAVNTVCFRDGRAVGYNTDGPGVIESLRLRGFAPSGQAALVLGAGSIGISQMTALN
;
A
#
# COMPACT_ATOMS: atom_id res chain seq x y z
N MET A 1 6.89 15.90 5.79
CA MET A 1 6.68 14.59 5.13
C MET A 1 5.76 14.77 3.95
N ARG A 2 6.09 14.25 2.76
CA ARG A 2 5.28 14.33 1.54
C ARG A 2 4.83 12.93 1.14
N LEU A 3 3.53 12.67 1.23
CA LEU A 3 2.94 11.37 0.94
C LEU A 3 1.87 11.50 -0.15
N CYS A 4 1.60 10.40 -0.83
CA CYS A 4 0.51 10.34 -1.81
C CYS A 4 -0.12 8.94 -1.90
N VAL A 5 -1.25 8.85 -2.59
CA VAL A 5 -1.77 7.59 -3.14
C VAL A 5 -1.70 7.68 -4.66
N ILE A 6 -1.20 6.62 -5.28
CA ILE A 6 -1.09 6.49 -6.74
C ILE A 6 -1.97 5.37 -7.29
N GLY A 7 -2.54 5.60 -8.45
CA GLY A 7 -3.41 4.66 -9.17
C GLY A 7 -4.05 5.30 -10.39
N ASP A 8 -4.83 4.52 -11.15
CA ASP A 8 -5.55 5.02 -12.32
C ASP A 8 -6.89 4.28 -12.52
N PRO A 9 -8.05 4.94 -12.26
CA PRO A 9 -8.22 6.28 -11.69
C PRO A 9 -8.09 6.30 -10.16
N VAL A 10 -7.64 7.42 -9.58
CA VAL A 10 -7.46 7.57 -8.12
C VAL A 10 -8.14 8.81 -7.53
N GLY A 11 -8.70 9.68 -8.36
CA GLY A 11 -9.27 10.96 -7.92
C GLY A 11 -10.43 10.86 -6.90
N HIS A 12 -11.12 9.70 -6.84
CA HIS A 12 -12.21 9.44 -5.89
C HIS A 12 -11.74 8.82 -4.56
N SER A 13 -10.42 8.64 -4.38
CA SER A 13 -9.86 8.01 -3.19
C SER A 13 -10.11 8.81 -1.92
N LEU A 14 -10.53 8.13 -0.86
CA LEU A 14 -10.67 8.71 0.48
C LEU A 14 -9.32 8.78 1.24
N SER A 15 -8.28 8.16 0.72
CA SER A 15 -6.96 8.10 1.38
C SER A 15 -6.41 9.47 1.77
N PRO A 16 -6.48 10.53 0.95
CA PRO A 16 -6.00 11.85 1.35
C PRO A 16 -6.71 12.41 2.60
N ARG A 17 -8.02 12.18 2.71
CA ARG A 17 -8.81 12.63 3.86
C ARG A 17 -8.46 11.83 5.13
N ILE A 18 -8.30 10.52 5.00
CA ILE A 18 -7.98 9.60 6.10
C ILE A 18 -6.56 9.89 6.61
N HIS A 19 -5.56 9.90 5.73
CA HIS A 19 -4.17 10.08 6.12
C HIS A 19 -3.87 11.47 6.67
N ARG A 20 -4.48 12.53 6.14
CA ARG A 20 -4.38 13.87 6.75
C ARG A 20 -4.88 13.86 8.19
N ARG A 21 -5.99 13.18 8.45
CA ARG A 21 -6.51 13.05 9.82
C ARG A 21 -5.58 12.26 10.74
N PHE A 22 -4.92 11.21 10.22
CA PHE A 22 -3.90 10.47 10.97
C PHE A 22 -2.67 11.35 11.27
N MET A 23 -2.17 12.08 10.28
CA MET A 23 -1.04 13.00 10.47
C MET A 23 -1.34 14.05 11.53
N GLU A 24 -2.53 14.68 11.50
CA GLU A 24 -2.99 15.61 12.52
C GLU A 24 -2.97 14.98 13.93
N ARG A 25 -3.54 13.77 14.07
CA ARG A 25 -3.61 13.07 15.37
C ARG A 25 -2.24 12.64 15.90
N CYS A 26 -1.32 12.33 14.99
CA CYS A 26 0.06 11.93 15.35
C CYS A 26 1.01 13.12 15.47
N GLY A 27 0.56 14.35 15.26
CA GLY A 27 1.43 15.54 15.28
C GLY A 27 2.49 15.54 14.17
N VAL A 28 2.21 14.87 13.04
CA VAL A 28 3.13 14.77 11.91
C VAL A 28 2.83 15.86 10.89
N ALA A 29 3.80 16.77 10.68
CA ALA A 29 3.70 17.80 9.66
C ALA A 29 3.95 17.23 8.26
N GLY A 30 3.08 17.56 7.29
CA GLY A 30 3.27 17.11 5.91
C GLY A 30 2.01 17.22 5.05
N SER A 31 2.08 16.64 3.85
CA SER A 31 0.97 16.57 2.89
C SER A 31 0.68 15.12 2.50
N TYR A 32 -0.57 14.89 2.09
CA TYR A 32 -1.00 13.63 1.48
C TYR A 32 -1.95 13.94 0.31
N GLU A 33 -1.61 13.48 -0.89
CA GLU A 33 -2.30 13.80 -2.13
C GLU A 33 -2.73 12.55 -2.89
N ALA A 34 -3.74 12.66 -3.77
CA ALA A 34 -4.09 11.64 -4.75
C ALA A 34 -3.45 12.03 -6.09
N MET A 35 -2.70 11.13 -6.69
CA MET A 35 -2.01 11.35 -7.96
C MET A 35 -2.36 10.27 -8.96
N THR A 36 -2.90 10.65 -10.11
CA THR A 36 -3.06 9.70 -11.21
C THR A 36 -1.69 9.37 -11.79
N VAL A 37 -1.33 8.11 -11.66
CA VAL A 37 -0.10 7.53 -12.22
C VAL A 37 -0.54 6.32 -13.05
N THR A 38 -0.25 6.36 -14.33
CA THR A 38 -0.50 5.24 -15.25
C THR A 38 0.67 4.26 -15.25
N ALA A 39 0.51 3.11 -15.88
CA ALA A 39 1.59 2.11 -15.96
C ALA A 39 2.81 2.64 -16.72
N GLU A 40 2.59 3.51 -17.70
CA GLU A 40 3.66 4.07 -18.57
C GLU A 40 4.58 5.04 -17.83
N ILE A 41 4.05 5.78 -16.84
CA ILE A 41 4.83 6.76 -16.07
C ILE A 41 5.23 6.25 -14.68
N LEU A 42 4.90 4.99 -14.34
CA LEU A 42 5.16 4.43 -13.01
C LEU A 42 6.66 4.35 -12.68
N GLU A 43 7.50 3.98 -13.66
CA GLU A 43 8.95 3.93 -13.48
C GLU A 43 9.53 5.31 -13.18
N ASP A 44 9.11 6.34 -13.91
CA ASP A 44 9.51 7.72 -13.68
C ASP A 44 9.06 8.21 -12.29
N PHE A 45 7.86 7.85 -11.87
CA PHE A 45 7.35 8.17 -10.53
C PHE A 45 8.26 7.58 -9.44
N VAL A 46 8.60 6.28 -9.54
CA VAL A 46 9.49 5.61 -8.58
C VAL A 46 10.88 6.25 -8.59
N ALA A 47 11.42 6.58 -9.76
CA ALA A 47 12.70 7.28 -9.90
C ALA A 47 12.68 8.67 -9.23
N GLN A 48 11.57 9.42 -9.33
CA GLN A 48 11.39 10.69 -8.62
C GLN A 48 11.33 10.50 -7.10
N GLY A 49 10.64 9.45 -6.61
CA GLY A 49 10.61 9.09 -5.20
C GLY A 49 12.01 8.83 -4.63
N ARG A 50 12.85 8.06 -5.34
CA ARG A 50 14.26 7.82 -4.97
C ARG A 50 15.09 9.12 -4.88
N ARG A 51 14.76 10.12 -5.69
CA ARG A 51 15.39 11.46 -5.65
C ARG A 51 14.81 12.37 -4.55
N GLY A 52 13.89 11.86 -3.72
CA GLY A 52 13.33 12.60 -2.60
C GLY A 52 12.13 13.48 -2.96
N ALA A 53 11.46 13.24 -4.09
CA ALA A 53 10.20 13.91 -4.41
C ALA A 53 9.11 13.55 -3.39
N TRP A 54 9.11 12.31 -2.91
CA TRP A 54 8.17 11.74 -1.97
C TRP A 54 8.90 11.00 -0.85
N ASP A 55 8.33 10.99 0.37
CA ASP A 55 8.79 10.15 1.48
C ASP A 55 8.15 8.75 1.41
N GLY A 56 6.97 8.65 0.78
CA GLY A 56 6.28 7.38 0.58
C GLY A 56 4.99 7.54 -0.22
N CYS A 57 4.44 6.42 -0.65
CA CYS A 57 3.14 6.40 -1.29
C CYS A 57 2.35 5.13 -0.97
N ASN A 58 1.02 5.26 -0.98
CA ASN A 58 0.17 4.10 -1.14
C ASN A 58 -0.05 3.83 -2.64
N VAL A 59 -0.17 2.55 -2.97
CA VAL A 59 -0.36 2.07 -4.33
C VAL A 59 -1.71 1.36 -4.42
N THR A 60 -2.53 1.78 -5.38
CA THR A 60 -3.81 1.11 -5.64
C THR A 60 -3.90 0.60 -7.08
N MET A 61 -5.07 0.14 -7.46
CA MET A 61 -5.34 -0.40 -8.80
C MET A 61 -4.94 0.58 -9.93
N PRO A 62 -4.34 0.12 -11.03
CA PRO A 62 -3.92 -1.26 -11.35
C PRO A 62 -2.43 -1.51 -11.05
N LEU A 63 -1.79 -0.76 -10.16
CA LEU A 63 -0.34 -0.62 -10.05
C LEU A 63 0.31 -1.56 -9.01
N LYS A 64 -0.46 -2.20 -8.12
CA LYS A 64 0.07 -2.98 -6.98
C LYS A 64 1.05 -4.10 -7.36
N GLU A 65 0.80 -4.77 -8.47
CA GLU A 65 1.67 -5.83 -9.00
C GLU A 65 2.76 -5.25 -9.90
N ARG A 66 2.41 -4.20 -10.68
CA ARG A 66 3.30 -3.59 -11.65
C ARG A 66 4.49 -2.85 -11.04
N ILE A 67 4.34 -2.37 -9.80
CA ILE A 67 5.41 -1.64 -9.09
C ILE A 67 6.49 -2.57 -8.55
N LEU A 68 6.19 -3.88 -8.33
CA LEU A 68 7.11 -4.85 -7.74
C LEU A 68 8.51 -4.86 -8.40
N PRO A 69 8.65 -5.00 -9.72
CA PRO A 69 9.96 -5.07 -10.37
C PRO A 69 10.74 -3.75 -10.33
N LEU A 70 10.09 -2.66 -9.91
CA LEU A 70 10.70 -1.34 -9.83
C LEU A 70 11.27 -1.03 -8.43
N LEU A 71 11.09 -1.93 -7.45
CA LEU A 71 11.50 -1.70 -6.06
C LEU A 71 12.87 -2.31 -5.76
N ASP A 72 13.62 -1.67 -4.87
CA ASP A 72 14.94 -2.13 -4.44
C ASP A 72 14.87 -3.29 -3.43
N ALA A 73 13.77 -3.36 -2.69
CA ALA A 73 13.46 -4.44 -1.78
C ALA A 73 11.94 -4.53 -1.54
N VAL A 74 11.50 -5.72 -1.18
CA VAL A 74 10.12 -6.00 -0.76
C VAL A 74 10.20 -6.79 0.54
N GLU A 75 9.39 -6.42 1.51
CA GLU A 75 9.31 -7.15 2.78
C GLU A 75 8.85 -8.60 2.51
N PRO A 76 9.43 -9.63 3.20
CA PRO A 76 9.23 -11.04 2.84
C PRO A 76 7.76 -11.49 2.74
N TRP A 77 6.93 -11.05 3.69
CA TRP A 77 5.51 -11.36 3.66
C TRP A 77 4.82 -10.73 2.44
N THR A 78 5.18 -9.48 2.11
CA THR A 78 4.67 -8.75 0.94
C THR A 78 5.06 -9.46 -0.37
N ALA A 79 6.25 -10.03 -0.43
CA ALA A 79 6.70 -10.82 -1.59
C ALA A 79 5.78 -12.05 -1.83
N SER A 80 5.34 -12.72 -0.75
CA SER A 80 4.40 -13.84 -0.82
C SER A 80 3.01 -13.42 -1.32
N CYS A 81 2.62 -12.15 -1.12
CA CYS A 81 1.35 -11.63 -1.63
C CYS A 81 1.39 -11.28 -3.13
N GLY A 82 2.58 -11.11 -3.72
CA GLY A 82 2.74 -10.70 -5.11
C GLY A 82 2.20 -9.30 -5.42
N ALA A 83 1.95 -8.46 -4.40
CA ALA A 83 1.37 -7.13 -4.57
C ALA A 83 1.85 -6.17 -3.47
N VAL A 84 2.17 -4.95 -3.85
CA VAL A 84 2.58 -3.85 -2.96
C VAL A 84 1.48 -2.80 -2.90
N ASN A 85 1.07 -2.40 -1.70
CA ASN A 85 0.12 -1.30 -1.51
C ASN A 85 0.75 -0.08 -0.82
N THR A 86 2.01 -0.18 -0.39
CA THR A 86 2.72 0.89 0.31
C THR A 86 4.19 0.86 -0.08
N VAL A 87 4.76 2.00 -0.43
CA VAL A 87 6.18 2.17 -0.72
C VAL A 87 6.76 3.25 0.19
N CYS A 88 7.91 2.97 0.77
CA CYS A 88 8.72 3.93 1.51
C CYS A 88 9.95 4.32 0.67
N PHE A 89 10.14 5.61 0.47
CA PHE A 89 11.35 6.15 -0.18
C PHE A 89 12.29 6.70 0.89
N ARG A 90 13.46 6.11 1.00
CA ARG A 90 14.46 6.52 1.96
C ARG A 90 15.87 6.23 1.46
N ASP A 91 16.79 7.17 1.64
CA ASP A 91 18.22 7.04 1.30
C ASP A 91 18.44 6.58 -0.18
N GLY A 92 17.65 7.14 -1.08
CA GLY A 92 17.69 6.81 -2.51
C GLY A 92 17.10 5.45 -2.88
N ARG A 93 16.45 4.76 -1.96
CA ARG A 93 15.85 3.43 -2.16
C ARG A 93 14.33 3.48 -2.06
N ALA A 94 13.69 2.54 -2.76
CA ALA A 94 12.27 2.28 -2.72
C ALA A 94 12.00 0.88 -2.12
N VAL A 95 11.34 0.82 -0.97
CA VAL A 95 11.02 -0.44 -0.27
C VAL A 95 9.52 -0.65 -0.23
N GLY A 96 9.06 -1.83 -0.65
CA GLY A 96 7.65 -2.17 -0.76
C GLY A 96 7.09 -2.98 0.40
N TYR A 97 5.85 -2.69 0.75
CA TYR A 97 5.07 -3.35 1.82
C TYR A 97 3.65 -3.64 1.34
N ASN A 98 3.02 -4.61 2.00
CA ASN A 98 1.58 -4.85 1.86
C ASN A 98 0.91 -4.85 3.24
N THR A 99 0.00 -3.91 3.43
CA THR A 99 -0.75 -3.73 4.68
C THR A 99 -2.21 -4.18 4.58
N ASP A 100 -2.65 -4.67 3.41
CA ASP A 100 -4.05 -5.07 3.20
C ASP A 100 -4.41 -6.31 4.06
N GLY A 101 -3.58 -7.35 4.03
CA GLY A 101 -3.80 -8.56 4.82
C GLY A 101 -3.74 -8.31 6.33
N PRO A 102 -2.63 -7.78 6.87
CA PRO A 102 -2.57 -7.42 8.30
C PRO A 102 -3.70 -6.51 8.75
N GLY A 103 -4.12 -5.56 7.90
CA GLY A 103 -5.23 -4.65 8.19
C GLY A 103 -6.56 -5.37 8.35
N VAL A 104 -6.85 -6.38 7.54
CA VAL A 104 -8.07 -7.22 7.69
C VAL A 104 -8.01 -8.02 8.98
N ILE A 105 -6.90 -8.69 9.27
CA ILE A 105 -6.74 -9.47 10.51
C ILE A 105 -6.96 -8.59 11.74
N GLU A 106 -6.32 -7.43 11.80
CA GLU A 106 -6.47 -6.51 12.92
C GLU A 106 -7.90 -5.97 13.03
N SER A 107 -8.55 -5.69 11.90
CA SER A 107 -9.97 -5.28 11.86
C SER A 107 -10.91 -6.33 12.42
N LEU A 108 -10.65 -7.62 12.20
CA LEU A 108 -11.41 -8.74 12.77
C LEU A 108 -11.16 -8.85 14.28
N ARG A 109 -9.91 -8.77 14.71
CA ARG A 109 -9.53 -8.82 16.15
C ARG A 109 -10.16 -7.71 16.96
N LEU A 110 -10.19 -6.48 16.43
CA LEU A 110 -10.84 -5.34 17.07
C LEU A 110 -12.36 -5.51 17.23
N ARG A 111 -12.97 -6.40 16.45
CA ARG A 111 -14.38 -6.78 16.58
C ARG A 111 -14.61 -8.04 17.44
N GLY A 112 -13.58 -8.52 18.13
CA GLY A 112 -13.65 -9.69 18.98
C GLY A 112 -13.62 -11.03 18.24
N PHE A 113 -13.28 -11.03 16.94
CA PHE A 113 -13.16 -12.23 16.14
C PHE A 113 -11.71 -12.70 16.07
N ALA A 114 -11.46 -13.98 16.44
CA ALA A 114 -10.15 -14.62 16.32
C ALA A 114 -10.14 -15.52 15.07
N PRO A 115 -9.46 -15.15 13.98
CA PRO A 115 -9.49 -15.91 12.74
C PRO A 115 -8.69 -17.23 12.83
N SER A 116 -7.73 -17.34 13.75
CA SER A 116 -6.89 -18.52 13.90
C SER A 116 -7.72 -19.78 14.15
N GLY A 117 -7.48 -20.84 13.38
CA GLY A 117 -8.18 -22.12 13.48
C GLY A 117 -9.60 -22.11 12.90
N GLN A 118 -10.02 -21.04 12.24
CA GLN A 118 -11.33 -20.92 11.59
C GLN A 118 -11.23 -21.27 10.11
N ALA A 119 -12.33 -21.79 9.54
CA ALA A 119 -12.46 -21.91 8.09
C ALA A 119 -12.85 -20.55 7.50
N ALA A 120 -12.15 -20.12 6.46
CA ALA A 120 -12.42 -18.87 5.77
C ALA A 120 -12.68 -19.10 4.27
N LEU A 121 -13.66 -18.39 3.71
CA LEU A 121 -13.93 -18.36 2.28
C LEU A 121 -13.61 -16.95 1.77
N VAL A 122 -12.65 -16.84 0.86
CA VAL A 122 -12.31 -15.59 0.18
C VAL A 122 -12.87 -15.61 -1.24
N LEU A 123 -13.77 -14.69 -1.54
CA LEU A 123 -14.37 -14.54 -2.88
C LEU A 123 -13.58 -13.53 -3.69
N GLY A 124 -12.78 -14.04 -4.64
CA GLY A 124 -11.91 -13.27 -5.52
C GLY A 124 -10.42 -13.55 -5.31
N ALA A 125 -9.68 -13.58 -6.42
CA ALA A 125 -8.25 -13.85 -6.45
C ALA A 125 -7.43 -12.66 -7.02
N GLY A 126 -7.94 -11.44 -6.87
CA GLY A 126 -7.17 -10.22 -7.13
C GLY A 126 -6.16 -9.96 -6.01
N SER A 127 -5.31 -8.93 -6.16
CA SER A 127 -4.23 -8.61 -5.22
C SER A 127 -4.70 -8.49 -3.75
N ILE A 128 -5.90 -7.98 -3.50
CA ILE A 128 -6.49 -7.92 -2.15
C ILE A 128 -6.85 -9.31 -1.65
N GLY A 129 -7.53 -10.13 -2.47
CA GLY A 129 -7.92 -11.49 -2.09
C GLY A 129 -6.71 -12.38 -1.78
N ILE A 130 -5.66 -12.29 -2.59
CA ILE A 130 -4.39 -13.00 -2.35
C ILE A 130 -3.75 -12.55 -1.03
N SER A 131 -3.68 -11.25 -0.77
CA SER A 131 -3.14 -10.71 0.49
C SER A 131 -3.92 -11.21 1.71
N GLN A 132 -5.26 -11.31 1.61
CA GLN A 132 -6.10 -11.85 2.68
C GLN A 132 -5.87 -13.34 2.91
N MET A 133 -5.80 -14.14 1.85
CA MET A 133 -5.51 -15.58 1.94
C MET A 133 -4.13 -15.81 2.57
N THR A 134 -3.11 -15.05 2.18
CA THR A 134 -1.76 -15.14 2.74
C THR A 134 -1.74 -14.77 4.23
N ALA A 135 -2.55 -13.81 4.65
CA ALA A 135 -2.61 -13.37 6.05
C ALA A 135 -3.42 -14.30 6.96
N LEU A 136 -4.30 -15.13 6.39
CA LEU A 136 -5.11 -16.11 7.12
C LEU A 136 -4.42 -17.46 7.31
N ASN A 137 -3.35 -17.74 6.57
CA ASN A 137 -2.51 -18.93 6.73
C ASN A 137 -1.42 -18.70 7.79
#